data_9d81c7865377801b15d97e9f4c0f8fb4
#
_entry.id   9d81c7865377801b15d97e9f4c0f8fb4
#
_cell.length_a   1.000
_cell.length_b   1.000
_cell.length_c   1.000
_cell.angle_alpha   90.00
_cell.angle_beta   90.00
_cell.angle_gamma   90.00
#
_symmetry.space_group_name_H-M   'P 1'
#
loop_
_entity.id
_entity.type
_entity.pdbx_description
1 polymer ?
#
loop_
_entity_poly.entity_id
_entity_poly.type
_entity_poly.pdbx_seq_one_letter_code
_entity_poly.pdbx_strand_id
1 'polypeptide(L)'
;MRTQDHPNNSPGVPMKFPVWFENFQIKYINPIAVPLARITPGITVITHRGRKSGKTYETAISAYRKGDTVAIMLAHGKTNWVKNILAAGEADIRLGRRDLHLVNPRIIAAGTDDASLPRMARMAAKRGVGVFVADIA
;
A
#
# COMPACT_ATOMS: atom_id res chain seq x y z
N MET A 1 -12.29 -7.04 -19.05
CA MET A 1 -12.75 -6.75 -17.67
C MET A 1 -12.72 -5.25 -17.45
N ARG A 2 -13.77 -4.70 -16.91
CA ARG A 2 -13.79 -3.27 -16.55
C ARG A 2 -13.09 -3.08 -15.21
N THR A 3 -12.50 -1.89 -15.01
CA THR A 3 -11.80 -1.55 -13.76
C THR A 3 -12.68 -1.76 -12.53
N GLN A 4 -13.95 -1.37 -12.61
CA GLN A 4 -14.90 -1.54 -11.51
C GLN A 4 -15.20 -2.99 -11.15
N ASP A 5 -14.97 -3.94 -12.06
CA ASP A 5 -15.19 -5.37 -11.85
C ASP A 5 -13.91 -6.09 -11.41
N HIS A 6 -12.78 -5.39 -11.37
CA HIS A 6 -11.50 -5.98 -10.98
C HIS A 6 -11.48 -6.33 -9.48
N PRO A 7 -10.86 -7.48 -9.08
CA PRO A 7 -10.80 -7.88 -7.67
C PRO A 7 -10.16 -6.85 -6.73
N ASN A 8 -9.30 -5.98 -7.25
CA ASN A 8 -8.66 -4.92 -6.45
C ASN A 8 -9.58 -3.73 -6.19
N ASN A 9 -10.66 -3.59 -6.97
CA ASN A 9 -11.62 -2.51 -6.77
C ASN A 9 -12.55 -2.89 -5.62
N SER A 10 -12.58 -2.08 -4.58
CA SER A 10 -13.40 -2.32 -3.38
C SER A 10 -14.09 -1.05 -2.95
N PRO A 11 -15.23 -1.12 -2.25
CA PRO A 11 -15.87 0.06 -1.69
C PRO A 11 -14.90 0.86 -0.82
N GLY A 12 -14.79 2.16 -1.05
CA GLY A 12 -13.87 3.04 -0.33
C GLY A 12 -12.40 2.94 -0.77
N VAL A 13 -12.07 1.98 -1.64
CA VAL A 13 -10.69 1.78 -2.14
C VAL A 13 -10.76 1.51 -3.65
N PRO A 14 -11.12 2.53 -4.46
CA PRO A 14 -11.27 2.32 -5.90
C PRO A 14 -9.91 2.12 -6.59
N MET A 15 -9.91 1.24 -7.58
CA MET A 15 -8.77 1.07 -8.48
C MET A 15 -8.78 2.20 -9.51
N LYS A 16 -7.73 3.02 -9.52
CA LYS A 16 -7.65 4.20 -10.38
C LYS A 16 -7.00 3.95 -11.74
N PHE A 17 -6.26 2.84 -11.88
CA PHE A 17 -5.56 2.51 -13.12
C PHE A 17 -6.33 1.47 -13.93
N PRO A 18 -6.19 1.47 -15.29
CA PRO A 18 -6.80 0.44 -16.14
C PRO A 18 -6.27 -0.96 -15.83
N VAL A 19 -7.07 -1.98 -16.12
CA VAL A 19 -6.69 -3.39 -15.88
C VAL A 19 -5.41 -3.76 -16.63
N TRP A 20 -5.23 -3.30 -17.87
CA TRP A 20 -4.02 -3.59 -18.63
C TRP A 20 -2.76 -3.02 -17.97
N PHE A 21 -2.86 -1.84 -17.34
CA PHE A 21 -1.74 -1.23 -16.63
C PHE A 21 -1.37 -2.03 -15.40
N GLU A 22 -2.36 -2.50 -14.64
CA GLU A 22 -2.14 -3.37 -13.47
C GLU A 22 -1.41 -4.65 -13.87
N ASN A 23 -1.86 -5.32 -14.93
CA ASN A 23 -1.24 -6.54 -15.41
C ASN A 23 0.20 -6.30 -15.87
N PHE A 24 0.45 -5.19 -16.57
CA PHE A 24 1.78 -4.79 -17.00
C PHE A 24 2.70 -4.55 -15.80
N GLN A 25 2.21 -3.85 -14.79
CA GLN A 25 2.99 -3.53 -13.59
C GLN A 25 3.38 -4.79 -12.82
N ILE A 26 2.45 -5.70 -12.60
CA ILE A 26 2.72 -6.94 -11.89
C ILE A 26 3.77 -7.78 -12.64
N LYS A 27 3.64 -7.88 -13.97
CA LYS A 27 4.49 -8.75 -14.77
C LYS A 27 5.88 -8.18 -15.02
N TYR A 28 6.00 -6.87 -15.27
CA TYR A 28 7.25 -6.29 -15.77
C TYR A 28 7.90 -5.30 -14.80
N ILE A 29 7.12 -4.53 -14.04
CA ILE A 29 7.67 -3.46 -13.19
C ILE A 29 8.04 -3.98 -11.81
N ASN A 30 7.18 -4.71 -11.13
CA ASN A 30 7.42 -5.15 -9.76
C ASN A 30 8.70 -6.00 -9.60
N PRO A 31 9.02 -6.94 -10.48
CA PRO A 31 10.26 -7.72 -10.35
C PRO A 31 11.54 -6.87 -10.40
N ILE A 32 11.47 -5.71 -11.05
CA ILE A 32 12.60 -4.77 -11.18
C ILE A 32 12.57 -3.74 -10.04
N ALA A 33 11.37 -3.29 -9.66
CA ALA A 33 11.19 -2.20 -8.70
C ALA A 33 11.70 -2.55 -7.30
N VAL A 34 11.51 -3.79 -6.84
CA VAL A 34 11.91 -4.18 -5.48
C VAL A 34 13.42 -4.10 -5.27
N PRO A 35 14.27 -4.69 -6.13
CA PRO A 35 15.72 -4.52 -5.99
C PRO A 35 16.18 -3.08 -6.08
N LEU A 36 15.58 -2.27 -6.97
CA LEU A 36 15.91 -0.85 -7.11
C LEU A 36 15.46 -0.04 -5.89
N ALA A 37 14.34 -0.40 -5.28
CA ALA A 37 13.82 0.29 -4.10
C ALA A 37 14.78 0.21 -2.92
N ARG A 38 15.54 -0.87 -2.81
CA ARG A 38 16.51 -1.07 -1.73
C ARG A 38 17.67 -0.08 -1.78
N ILE A 39 17.97 0.48 -2.95
CA ILE A 39 19.09 1.40 -3.18
C ILE A 39 18.64 2.80 -3.60
N THR A 40 17.36 3.01 -3.85
CA THR A 40 16.84 4.30 -4.32
C THR A 40 16.17 5.05 -3.17
N PRO A 41 16.63 6.26 -2.82
CA PRO A 41 15.97 7.08 -1.80
C PRO A 41 14.52 7.42 -2.20
N GLY A 42 13.63 7.46 -1.21
CA GLY A 42 12.23 7.84 -1.40
C GLY A 42 11.30 6.70 -1.83
N ILE A 43 11.85 5.54 -2.19
CA ILE A 43 11.08 4.33 -2.45
C ILE A 43 11.24 3.37 -1.27
N THR A 44 10.17 2.73 -0.87
CA THR A 44 10.10 1.89 0.31
C THR A 44 9.76 0.45 -0.07
N VAL A 45 10.25 -0.51 0.69
CA VAL A 45 9.87 -1.92 0.54
C VAL A 45 9.05 -2.32 1.75
N ILE A 46 7.84 -2.83 1.50
CA ILE A 46 7.00 -3.43 2.53
C ILE A 46 7.05 -4.95 2.40
N THR A 47 7.27 -5.62 3.52
CA THR A 47 7.35 -7.08 3.59
C THR A 47 6.07 -7.60 4.23
N HIS A 48 5.43 -8.53 3.56
CA HIS A 48 4.16 -9.08 4.00
C HIS A 48 4.11 -10.59 3.79
N ARG A 49 3.23 -11.25 4.53
CA ARG A 49 3.06 -12.70 4.44
C ARG A 49 1.79 -13.04 3.69
N GLY A 50 1.88 -13.97 2.74
CA GLY A 50 0.73 -14.44 1.99
C GLY A 50 -0.33 -15.05 2.91
N ARG A 51 -1.56 -14.58 2.80
CA ARG A 51 -2.69 -15.04 3.63
C ARG A 51 -3.12 -16.49 3.34
N LYS A 52 -2.74 -17.00 2.17
CA LYS A 52 -3.04 -18.38 1.77
C LYS A 52 -1.82 -19.28 1.88
N SER A 53 -0.66 -18.82 1.40
CA SER A 53 0.56 -19.64 1.30
C SER A 53 1.47 -19.55 2.53
N GLY A 54 1.36 -18.48 3.32
CA GLY A 54 2.30 -18.20 4.41
C GLY A 54 3.68 -17.75 3.96
N LYS A 55 3.89 -17.62 2.65
CA LYS A 55 5.19 -17.17 2.11
C LYS A 55 5.38 -15.69 2.34
N THR A 56 6.63 -15.29 2.50
CA THR A 56 7.02 -13.89 2.62
C THR A 56 7.18 -13.26 1.24
N TYR A 57 6.59 -12.10 1.05
CA TYR A 57 6.66 -11.31 -0.18
C TYR A 57 7.16 -9.91 0.13
N GLU A 58 7.78 -9.28 -0.87
CA GLU A 58 8.21 -7.89 -0.80
C GLU A 58 7.55 -7.10 -1.92
N THR A 59 7.12 -5.87 -1.60
CA THR A 59 6.50 -4.98 -2.58
C THR A 59 7.11 -3.59 -2.44
N ALA A 60 7.48 -2.99 -3.57
CA ALA A 60 7.96 -1.61 -3.61
C ALA A 60 6.77 -0.66 -3.61
N ILE A 61 6.79 0.30 -2.70
CA ILE A 61 5.70 1.27 -2.52
C ILE A 61 6.27 2.62 -2.12
N SER A 62 5.41 3.64 -2.15
CA SER A 62 5.73 4.95 -1.57
C SER A 62 4.93 5.12 -0.29
N ALA A 63 5.63 5.37 0.82
CA ALA A 63 5.02 5.54 2.12
C ALA A 63 5.33 6.92 2.70
N TYR A 64 4.39 7.44 3.46
CA TYR A 64 4.49 8.72 4.15
C TYR A 64 4.30 8.50 5.65
N ARG A 65 5.04 9.26 6.45
CA ARG A 65 5.00 9.12 7.90
C ARG A 65 4.56 10.42 8.56
N LYS A 66 3.72 10.30 9.60
CA LYS A 66 3.39 11.40 10.51
C LYS A 66 3.36 10.84 11.93
N GLY A 67 4.35 11.23 12.74
CA GLY A 67 4.51 10.64 14.07
C GLY A 67 4.78 9.14 13.98
N ASP A 68 3.96 8.33 14.64
CA ASP A 68 4.03 6.86 14.59
C ASP A 68 3.05 6.25 13.59
N THR A 69 2.48 7.06 12.70
CA THR A 69 1.54 6.61 11.68
C THR A 69 2.23 6.59 10.32
N VAL A 70 2.09 5.49 9.61
CA VAL A 70 2.56 5.31 8.23
C VAL A 70 1.34 5.18 7.32
N ALA A 71 1.36 5.91 6.21
CA ALA A 71 0.26 5.93 5.24
C ALA A 71 0.77 5.63 3.84
N ILE A 72 0.01 4.82 3.10
CA ILE A 72 0.30 4.43 1.72
C ILE A 72 -0.97 4.66 0.89
N MET A 73 -0.85 5.44 -0.19
CA MET A 73 -1.97 5.71 -1.08
C MET A 73 -2.28 4.48 -1.93
N LEU A 74 -3.58 4.15 -2.04
CA LEU A 74 -4.05 2.93 -2.69
C LEU A 74 -4.67 3.23 -4.07
N ALA A 75 -3.90 3.82 -4.98
CA ALA A 75 -4.39 4.11 -6.34
C ALA A 75 -4.66 2.84 -7.16
N HIS A 76 -4.04 1.72 -6.81
CA HIS A 76 -4.27 0.41 -7.44
C HIS A 76 -5.42 -0.37 -6.79
N GLY A 77 -6.14 0.23 -5.86
CA GLY A 77 -7.19 -0.43 -5.12
C GLY A 77 -6.65 -1.31 -3.99
N LYS A 78 -7.47 -2.26 -3.55
CA LYS A 78 -7.11 -3.19 -2.48
C LYS A 78 -6.37 -4.40 -3.06
N THR A 79 -5.07 -4.23 -3.26
CA THR A 79 -4.19 -5.23 -3.87
C THR A 79 -3.87 -6.38 -2.91
N ASN A 80 -3.15 -7.39 -3.39
CA ASN A 80 -2.82 -8.56 -2.57
C ASN A 80 -1.97 -8.22 -1.35
N TRP A 81 -1.01 -7.30 -1.45
CA TRP A 81 -0.21 -6.94 -0.29
C TRP A 81 -1.07 -6.31 0.84
N VAL A 82 -2.04 -5.50 0.46
CA VAL A 82 -2.99 -4.90 1.41
C VAL A 82 -3.82 -5.98 2.11
N LYS A 83 -4.39 -6.89 1.31
CA LYS A 83 -5.20 -8.00 1.83
C LYS A 83 -4.39 -8.90 2.76
N ASN A 84 -3.15 -9.18 2.39
CA ASN A 84 -2.23 -10.00 3.20
C ASN A 84 -1.95 -9.35 4.56
N ILE A 85 -1.66 -8.05 4.58
CA ILE A 85 -1.35 -7.35 5.82
C ILE A 85 -2.59 -7.21 6.71
N LEU A 86 -3.75 -6.92 6.13
CA LEU A 86 -5.00 -6.85 6.90
C LEU A 86 -5.32 -8.20 7.55
N ALA A 87 -5.05 -9.30 6.86
CA ALA A 87 -5.27 -10.64 7.40
C ALA A 87 -4.25 -11.00 8.51
N ALA A 88 -2.99 -10.61 8.34
CA ALA A 88 -1.94 -10.89 9.31
C ALA A 88 -1.99 -9.97 10.54
N GLY A 89 -2.47 -8.75 10.37
CA GLY A 89 -2.51 -7.73 11.44
C GLY A 89 -1.18 -7.02 11.67
N GLU A 90 -0.15 -7.34 10.86
CA GLU A 90 1.19 -6.77 11.01
C GLU A 90 1.97 -6.87 9.70
N ALA A 91 3.03 -6.08 9.58
CA ALA A 91 3.96 -6.10 8.45
C ALA A 91 5.29 -5.46 8.86
N ASP A 92 6.31 -5.62 8.03
CA ASP A 92 7.56 -4.91 8.18
C ASP A 92 7.75 -3.96 7.01
N ILE A 93 8.32 -2.80 7.30
CA ILE A 93 8.57 -1.78 6.28
C ILE A 93 9.98 -1.22 6.44
N ARG A 94 10.65 -0.98 5.33
CA ARG A 94 11.91 -0.26 5.33
C ARG A 94 11.65 1.19 4.93
N LEU A 95 11.67 2.07 5.91
CA LEU A 95 11.39 3.49 5.73
C LEU A 95 12.67 4.29 5.99
N GLY A 96 13.13 5.00 4.97
CA GLY A 96 14.46 5.57 5.00
C GLY A 96 15.48 4.44 5.01
N ARG A 97 16.35 4.37 5.99
CA ARG A 97 17.31 3.26 6.17
C ARG A 97 16.99 2.41 7.39
N ARG A 98 15.74 2.51 7.88
CA ARG A 98 15.31 1.82 9.09
C ARG A 98 14.29 0.74 8.75
N ASP A 99 14.45 -0.41 9.37
CA ASP A 99 13.46 -1.47 9.35
C ASP A 99 12.52 -1.24 10.53
N LEU A 100 11.23 -1.07 10.23
CA LEU A 100 10.21 -0.76 11.22
C LEU A 100 9.14 -1.85 11.17
N HIS A 101 8.62 -2.20 12.34
CA HIS A 101 7.49 -3.11 12.45
C HIS A 101 6.19 -2.32 12.51
N LEU A 102 5.21 -2.71 11.70
CA LEU A 102 3.90 -2.08 11.62
C LEU A 102 2.85 -2.96 12.25
N VAL A 103 1.97 -2.34 13.02
CA VAL A 103 0.82 -3.00 13.66
C VAL A 103 -0.45 -2.22 13.38
N ASN A 104 -1.59 -2.81 13.72
CA ASN A 104 -2.89 -2.15 13.61
C ASN A 104 -3.18 -1.61 12.20
N PRO A 105 -3.05 -2.47 11.15
CA PRO A 105 -3.34 -2.05 9.78
C PRO A 105 -4.84 -1.76 9.59
N ARG A 106 -5.13 -0.71 8.84
CA ARG A 106 -6.50 -0.30 8.55
C ARG A 106 -6.57 0.50 7.26
N ILE A 107 -7.77 0.72 6.76
CA ILE A 107 -8.00 1.51 5.56
C ILE A 107 -8.83 2.73 5.90
N ILE A 108 -8.38 3.88 5.41
CA ILE A 108 -9.15 5.12 5.40
C ILE A 108 -9.84 5.20 4.05
N ALA A 109 -11.16 5.22 4.05
CA ALA A 109 -11.95 5.21 2.82
C ALA A 109 -11.74 6.48 1.99
N ALA A 110 -11.80 6.32 0.67
CA ALA A 110 -11.77 7.44 -0.26
C ALA A 110 -12.87 8.45 0.08
N GLY A 111 -12.54 9.74 0.02
CA GLY A 111 -13.45 10.83 0.38
C GLY A 111 -13.40 11.24 1.84
N THR A 112 -12.66 10.54 2.68
CA THR A 112 -12.51 10.87 4.10
C THR A 112 -11.47 11.99 4.30
N ASP A 113 -11.76 12.95 5.18
CA ASP A 113 -10.78 13.94 5.62
C ASP A 113 -10.33 13.58 7.05
N ASP A 114 -9.12 13.04 7.14
CA ASP A 114 -8.54 12.59 8.42
C ASP A 114 -7.27 13.40 8.71
N ALA A 115 -7.32 14.24 9.72
CA ALA A 115 -6.21 15.13 10.07
C ALA A 115 -5.01 14.38 10.69
N SER A 116 -5.17 13.12 11.11
CA SER A 116 -4.07 12.30 11.62
C SER A 116 -3.15 11.79 10.52
N LEU A 117 -3.59 11.86 9.26
CA LEU A 117 -2.81 11.39 8.13
C LEU A 117 -1.66 12.36 7.78
N PRO A 118 -0.54 11.86 7.25
CA PRO A 118 0.44 12.70 6.56
C PRO A 118 -0.24 13.54 5.48
N ARG A 119 0.27 14.74 5.26
CA ARG A 119 -0.37 15.73 4.39
C ARG A 119 -0.71 15.19 3.00
N MET A 120 0.23 14.48 2.36
CA MET A 120 0.02 13.93 1.01
C MET A 120 -1.09 12.87 1.00
N ALA A 121 -1.12 12.01 2.01
CA ALA A 121 -2.14 10.99 2.13
C ALA A 121 -3.51 11.59 2.42
N ARG A 122 -3.57 12.63 3.27
CA ARG A 122 -4.81 13.35 3.56
C ARG A 122 -5.40 13.98 2.31
N MET A 123 -4.56 14.62 1.49
CA MET A 123 -4.99 15.21 0.23
C MET A 123 -5.50 14.15 -0.74
N ALA A 124 -4.81 13.01 -0.84
CA ALA A 124 -5.21 11.92 -1.73
C ALA A 124 -6.56 11.33 -1.31
N ALA A 125 -6.77 11.12 -0.01
CA ALA A 125 -8.03 10.61 0.52
C ALA A 125 -9.19 11.56 0.18
N LYS A 126 -9.01 12.85 0.37
CA LYS A 126 -10.03 13.87 0.04
C LYS A 126 -10.38 13.89 -1.44
N ARG A 127 -9.44 13.50 -2.31
CA ARG A 127 -9.61 13.47 -3.77
C ARG A 127 -10.11 12.13 -4.30
N GLY A 128 -10.47 11.21 -3.43
CA GLY A 128 -11.09 9.95 -3.82
C GLY A 128 -10.13 8.76 -3.94
N VAL A 129 -9.00 8.80 -3.26
CA VAL A 129 -8.06 7.66 -3.17
C VAL A 129 -8.16 7.05 -1.78
N GLY A 130 -8.29 5.71 -1.70
CA GLY A 130 -8.21 5.00 -0.43
C GLY A 130 -6.78 5.05 0.13
N VAL A 131 -6.63 5.01 1.45
CA VAL A 131 -5.32 5.07 2.11
C VAL A 131 -5.17 3.91 3.08
N PHE A 132 -4.08 3.17 2.92
CA PHE A 132 -3.66 2.16 3.90
C PHE A 132 -2.89 2.87 5.02
N VAL A 133 -3.22 2.55 6.26
CA VAL A 133 -2.59 3.15 7.43
C VAL A 133 -2.20 2.05 8.42
N ALA A 134 -1.04 2.20 9.02
CA ALA A 134 -0.60 1.34 10.10
C ALA A 134 0.24 2.14 11.10
N ASP A 135 0.36 1.61 12.31
CA ASP A 135 1.11 2.26 13.37
C ASP A 135 2.49 1.61 13.52
N ILE A 136 3.49 2.40 13.83
CA ILE A 136 4.84 1.90 14.14
C ILE A 136 4.81 1.36 15.58
N ALA A 137 5.18 0.09 15.70
CA ALA A 137 5.22 -0.57 17.00
C ALA A 137 6.35 -0.04 17.88
#